data_babd7de1cce9625a7f7f8a4c0fd0aaed
#
_entry.id   babd7de1cce9625a7f7f8a4c0fd0aaed
#
_cell.length_a   1.000
_cell.length_b   1.000
_cell.length_c   1.000
_cell.angle_alpha   90.00
_cell.angle_beta   90.00
_cell.angle_gamma   90.00
#
_symmetry.space_group_name_H-M   'P 1'
#
loop_
_entity.id
_entity.type
_entity.pdbx_description
1 polymer ?
#
loop_
_entity_poly.entity_id
_entity_poly.type
_entity_poly.pdbx_seq_one_letter_code
_entity_poly.pdbx_strand_id
1 'polypeptide(L)'
;MSLQMRVGLGQFNELTDEKLIFIKQMGCDDFLMNTPKLPGDKQWEYEDLAGYKARADAAELRLMALENVPTTFYDKIMLGQEGREEQLQHMINTVRNMGKAGIPILGYHWNPNSVWRTPEPATLRGGARGTRFT
;
A
#
# COMPACT_ATOMS: atom_id res chain seq x y z
N MET A 1 -19.82 13.83 -15.03
CA MET A 1 -19.92 12.69 -14.10
C MET A 1 -19.62 13.21 -12.71
N SER A 2 -20.53 13.11 -11.74
CA SER A 2 -20.21 13.43 -10.36
C SER A 2 -19.29 12.33 -9.81
N LEU A 3 -18.12 12.71 -9.31
CA LEU A 3 -17.25 11.79 -8.59
C LEU A 3 -17.94 11.42 -7.27
N GLN A 4 -18.40 10.19 -7.18
CA GLN A 4 -19.03 9.68 -5.97
C GLN A 4 -17.92 9.30 -4.97
N MET A 5 -17.92 9.92 -3.80
CA MET A 5 -17.02 9.52 -2.70
C MET A 5 -17.42 8.13 -2.21
N ARG A 6 -16.42 7.28 -1.97
CA ARG A 6 -16.60 5.93 -1.43
C ARG A 6 -15.70 5.74 -0.21
N VAL A 7 -16.11 4.85 0.67
CA VAL A 7 -15.30 4.45 1.84
C VAL A 7 -14.40 3.30 1.43
N GLY A 8 -13.10 3.46 1.65
CA GLY A 8 -12.11 2.40 1.51
C GLY A 8 -11.58 1.96 2.87
N LEU A 9 -11.49 0.66 3.10
CA LEU A 9 -10.96 0.11 4.34
C LEU A 9 -9.46 -0.26 4.17
N GLY A 10 -8.68 -0.05 5.18
CA GLY A 10 -7.24 -0.37 5.24
C GLY A 10 -6.63 0.21 6.51
N GLN A 11 -5.39 -0.08 6.77
CA GLN A 11 -4.38 -0.64 5.86
C GLN A 11 -4.10 -2.10 6.19
N PHE A 12 -3.93 -2.91 5.16
CA PHE A 12 -3.50 -4.30 5.32
C PHE A 12 -2.17 -4.51 4.61
N ASN A 13 -1.29 -5.33 5.16
CA ASN A 13 -0.03 -5.73 4.49
C ASN A 13 -0.07 -7.15 3.91
N GLU A 14 -1.10 -7.91 4.25
CA GLU A 14 -1.38 -9.24 3.70
C GLU A 14 -2.84 -9.33 3.27
N LEU A 15 -3.10 -10.01 2.17
CA LEU A 15 -4.43 -10.29 1.68
C LEU A 15 -4.82 -11.72 2.09
N THR A 16 -5.56 -11.87 3.19
CA THR A 16 -6.11 -13.14 3.67
C THR A 16 -7.60 -13.21 3.41
N ASP A 17 -8.17 -14.40 3.35
CA ASP A 17 -9.61 -14.59 3.16
C ASP A 17 -10.41 -13.99 4.32
N GLU A 18 -9.90 -14.09 5.55
CA GLU A 18 -10.48 -13.43 6.72
C GLU A 18 -10.60 -11.91 6.54
N LYS A 19 -9.56 -11.26 6.01
CA LYS A 19 -9.59 -9.80 5.74
C LYS A 19 -10.57 -9.44 4.64
N LEU A 20 -10.67 -10.24 3.58
CA LEU A 20 -11.67 -10.04 2.53
C LEU A 20 -13.09 -10.14 3.10
N ILE A 21 -13.37 -11.15 3.91
CA ILE A 21 -14.65 -11.31 4.61
C ILE A 21 -14.91 -10.10 5.53
N PHE A 22 -13.92 -9.69 6.31
CA PHE A 22 -14.03 -8.55 7.22
C PHE A 22 -14.39 -7.26 6.48
N ILE A 23 -13.76 -6.97 5.34
CA ILE A 23 -14.05 -5.79 4.52
C ILE A 23 -15.53 -5.80 4.09
N LYS A 24 -16.03 -6.95 3.63
CA LYS A 24 -17.45 -7.11 3.22
C LYS A 24 -18.39 -6.92 4.42
N GLN A 25 -18.08 -7.48 5.58
CA GLN A 25 -18.88 -7.32 6.81
C GLN A 25 -18.98 -5.86 7.25
N MET A 26 -17.94 -5.05 7.01
CA MET A 26 -17.94 -3.62 7.29
C MET A 26 -18.74 -2.80 6.26
N GLY A 27 -19.32 -3.43 5.23
CA GLY A 27 -20.07 -2.75 4.17
C GLY A 27 -19.21 -1.93 3.22
N CYS A 28 -17.90 -2.23 3.15
CA CYS A 28 -16.98 -1.58 2.22
C CYS A 28 -16.78 -2.45 0.99
N ASP A 29 -16.73 -1.80 -0.18
CA ASP A 29 -16.36 -2.45 -1.44
C ASP A 29 -14.93 -2.14 -1.85
N ASP A 30 -14.37 -1.06 -1.33
CA ASP A 30 -13.02 -0.60 -1.65
C ASP A 30 -12.07 -0.87 -0.47
N PHE A 31 -10.84 -1.24 -0.79
CA PHE A 31 -9.79 -1.36 0.22
C PHE A 31 -8.43 -0.98 -0.33
N LEU A 32 -7.50 -0.74 0.58
CA LEU A 32 -6.11 -0.42 0.26
C LEU A 32 -5.16 -1.29 1.09
N MET A 33 -3.97 -1.52 0.53
CA MET A 33 -2.90 -2.24 1.21
C MET A 33 -1.69 -1.33 1.40
N ASN A 34 -0.99 -1.52 2.51
CA ASN A 34 0.23 -0.79 2.83
C ASN A 34 1.42 -1.75 2.79
N THR A 35 2.42 -1.44 1.97
CA THR A 35 3.61 -2.25 1.78
C THR A 35 3.25 -3.74 1.73
N PRO A 36 2.47 -4.15 0.71
CA PRO A 36 1.99 -5.52 0.64
C PRO A 36 3.16 -6.49 0.60
N LYS A 37 3.02 -7.60 1.29
CA LYS A 37 4.01 -8.69 1.31
C LYS A 37 3.97 -9.46 -0.01
N LEU A 38 4.49 -8.84 -1.05
CA LEU A 38 4.69 -9.44 -2.36
C LEU A 38 6.13 -9.92 -2.50
N PRO A 39 6.38 -10.94 -3.35
CA PRO A 39 7.74 -11.37 -3.67
C PRO A 39 8.59 -10.26 -4.27
N GLY A 40 9.92 -10.45 -4.19
CA GLY A 40 10.88 -9.52 -4.79
C GLY A 40 11.39 -8.44 -3.84
N ASP A 41 12.61 -7.99 -4.11
CA ASP A 41 13.35 -7.02 -3.30
C ASP A 41 13.68 -5.72 -4.06
N LYS A 42 13.34 -5.66 -5.36
CA LYS A 42 13.67 -4.52 -6.25
C LYS A 42 12.44 -3.83 -6.84
N GLN A 43 11.42 -4.61 -7.19
CA GLN A 43 10.18 -4.13 -7.81
C GLN A 43 9.06 -5.13 -7.57
N TRP A 44 7.81 -4.68 -7.73
CA TRP A 44 6.65 -5.59 -7.78
C TRP A 44 6.40 -6.05 -9.22
N GLU A 45 6.29 -7.36 -9.38
CA GLU A 45 6.01 -7.96 -10.68
C GLU A 45 4.51 -7.93 -11.00
N TYR A 46 4.21 -7.89 -12.30
CA TYR A 46 2.83 -7.83 -12.77
C TYR A 46 1.99 -9.02 -12.30
N GLU A 47 2.55 -10.22 -12.37
CA GLU A 47 1.87 -11.47 -12.02
C GLU A 47 1.42 -11.50 -10.55
N ASP A 48 2.24 -11.00 -9.65
CA ASP A 48 1.94 -10.92 -8.21
C ASP A 48 0.83 -9.90 -7.95
N LEU A 49 0.93 -8.73 -8.56
CA LEU A 49 -0.08 -7.68 -8.47
C LEU A 49 -1.42 -8.12 -9.09
N ALA A 50 -1.39 -8.77 -10.24
CA ALA A 50 -2.56 -9.33 -10.89
C ALA A 50 -3.22 -10.43 -10.06
N GLY A 51 -2.41 -11.25 -9.37
CA GLY A 51 -2.90 -12.26 -8.43
C GLY A 51 -3.67 -11.63 -7.26
N TYR A 52 -3.16 -10.56 -6.66
CA TYR A 52 -3.87 -9.82 -5.61
C TYR A 52 -5.16 -9.18 -6.13
N LYS A 53 -5.10 -8.57 -7.32
CA LYS A 53 -6.28 -7.98 -7.96
C LYS A 53 -7.36 -9.04 -8.23
N ALA A 54 -6.98 -10.19 -8.79
CA ALA A 54 -7.91 -11.29 -9.08
C ALA A 54 -8.57 -11.85 -7.80
N ARG A 55 -7.83 -11.96 -6.70
CA ARG A 55 -8.40 -12.37 -5.40
C ARG A 55 -9.40 -11.36 -4.86
N ALA A 56 -9.10 -10.07 -4.99
CA ALA A 56 -10.04 -9.01 -4.61
C ALA A 56 -11.32 -9.09 -5.45
N ASP A 57 -11.19 -9.20 -6.77
CA ASP A 57 -12.32 -9.29 -7.69
C ASP A 57 -13.20 -10.54 -7.45
N ALA A 58 -12.58 -11.69 -7.15
CA ALA A 58 -13.30 -12.91 -6.79
C ALA A 58 -14.12 -12.76 -5.48
N ALA A 59 -13.70 -11.89 -4.58
CA ALA A 59 -14.45 -11.52 -3.38
C ALA A 59 -15.43 -10.35 -3.61
N GLU A 60 -15.62 -9.90 -4.85
CA GLU A 60 -16.43 -8.73 -5.22
C GLU A 60 -15.97 -7.44 -4.49
N LEU A 61 -14.66 -7.31 -4.33
CA LEU A 61 -14.01 -6.14 -3.72
C LEU A 61 -13.10 -5.45 -4.74
N ARG A 62 -12.80 -4.18 -4.50
CA ARG A 62 -11.89 -3.40 -5.34
C ARG A 62 -10.62 -3.05 -4.56
N LEU A 63 -9.49 -3.59 -4.99
CA LEU A 63 -8.17 -3.12 -4.54
C LEU A 63 -7.87 -1.78 -5.23
N MET A 64 -8.10 -0.68 -4.52
CA MET A 64 -8.03 0.67 -5.07
C MET A 64 -6.66 1.31 -4.97
N ALA A 65 -5.88 0.93 -3.96
CA ALA A 65 -4.59 1.57 -3.73
C ALA A 65 -3.59 0.60 -3.11
N LEU A 66 -2.32 0.80 -3.46
CA LEU A 66 -1.19 0.34 -2.69
C LEU A 66 -0.51 1.56 -2.07
N GLU A 67 -0.23 1.51 -0.79
CA GLU A 67 0.47 2.55 -0.06
C GLU A 67 1.87 2.05 0.30
N ASN A 68 2.86 2.85 0.02
CA ASN A 68 4.26 2.61 0.32
C ASN A 68 4.86 1.34 -0.34
N VAL A 69 5.91 1.56 -1.07
CA VAL A 69 6.80 0.49 -1.52
C VAL A 69 7.86 0.19 -0.43
N PRO A 70 8.48 -1.00 -0.42
CA PRO A 70 9.63 -1.27 0.43
C PRO A 70 10.74 -0.23 0.26
N THR A 71 11.44 0.11 1.33
CA THR A 71 12.54 1.09 1.30
C THR A 71 13.63 0.71 0.31
N THR A 72 13.88 -0.58 0.15
CA THR A 72 14.84 -1.12 -0.84
C THR A 72 14.53 -0.76 -2.29
N PHE A 73 13.30 -0.31 -2.58
CA PHE A 73 12.90 0.11 -3.93
C PHE A 73 13.31 1.56 -4.24
N TYR A 74 13.66 2.39 -3.23
CA TYR A 74 13.89 3.82 -3.44
C TYR A 74 15.02 4.45 -2.60
N ASP A 75 15.69 3.72 -1.72
CA ASP A 75 16.71 4.25 -0.82
C ASP A 75 17.88 4.91 -1.57
N LYS A 76 18.37 4.32 -2.65
CA LYS A 76 19.43 4.88 -3.48
C LYS A 76 18.98 6.11 -4.26
N ILE A 77 17.74 6.11 -4.77
CA ILE A 77 17.14 7.28 -5.45
C ILE A 77 17.07 8.42 -4.47
N MET A 78 16.51 8.19 -3.29
CA MET A 78 16.28 9.19 -2.24
C MET A 78 17.59 9.82 -1.75
N LEU A 79 18.65 9.03 -1.65
CA LEU A 79 19.96 9.47 -1.12
C LEU A 79 20.96 9.84 -2.22
N GLY A 80 20.59 9.77 -3.49
CA GLY A 80 21.47 10.10 -4.62
C GLY A 80 22.66 9.16 -4.79
N GLN A 81 22.56 7.92 -4.33
CA GLN A 81 23.64 6.94 -4.29
C GLN A 81 23.89 6.27 -5.64
N GLU A 82 25.03 5.60 -5.76
CA GLU A 82 25.34 4.75 -6.90
C GLU A 82 24.30 3.64 -7.08
N GLY A 83 23.88 3.38 -8.32
CA GLY A 83 22.80 2.45 -8.65
C GLY A 83 21.39 3.02 -8.58
N ARG A 84 21.23 4.34 -8.31
CA ARG A 84 19.93 5.01 -8.30
C ARG A 84 19.20 4.95 -9.65
N GLU A 85 19.92 4.96 -10.76
CA GLU A 85 19.30 4.93 -12.10
C GLU A 85 18.65 3.54 -12.37
N GLU A 86 19.30 2.45 -11.98
CA GLU A 86 18.71 1.12 -12.03
C GLU A 86 17.49 1.03 -11.12
N GLN A 87 17.61 1.53 -9.89
CA GLN A 87 16.51 1.54 -8.93
C GLN A 87 15.33 2.39 -9.41
N LEU A 88 15.59 3.52 -10.06
CA LEU A 88 14.55 4.36 -10.70
C LEU A 88 13.81 3.57 -11.79
N GLN A 89 14.54 2.80 -12.61
CA GLN A 89 13.92 1.95 -13.63
C GLN A 89 13.00 0.88 -13.00
N HIS A 90 13.42 0.25 -11.90
CA HIS A 90 12.59 -0.69 -11.16
C HIS A 90 11.34 -0.03 -10.59
N MET A 91 11.45 1.19 -10.09
CA MET A 91 10.31 1.96 -9.60
C MET A 91 9.32 2.30 -10.73
N ILE A 92 9.84 2.69 -11.90
CA ILE A 92 9.01 2.91 -13.12
C ILE A 92 8.28 1.62 -13.51
N ASN A 93 8.96 0.47 -13.47
CA ASN A 93 8.36 -0.83 -13.77
C ASN A 93 7.26 -1.17 -12.77
N THR A 94 7.49 -0.94 -11.48
CA THR A 94 6.47 -1.13 -10.43
C THR A 94 5.19 -0.33 -10.73
N VAL A 95 5.32 0.95 -11.06
CA VAL A 95 4.17 1.81 -11.40
C VAL A 95 3.44 1.30 -12.65
N ARG A 96 4.19 0.89 -13.68
CA ARG A 96 3.62 0.31 -14.91
C ARG A 96 2.89 -0.99 -14.64
N ASN A 97 3.47 -1.88 -13.82
CA ASN A 97 2.89 -3.16 -13.45
C ASN A 97 1.60 -2.98 -12.66
N MET A 98 1.55 -2.00 -11.74
CA MET A 98 0.33 -1.62 -11.02
C MET A 98 -0.77 -1.16 -11.99
N GLY A 99 -0.43 -0.25 -12.91
CA GLY A 99 -1.39 0.23 -13.92
C GLY A 99 -1.92 -0.90 -14.81
N LYS A 100 -1.03 -1.79 -15.26
CA LYS A 100 -1.39 -2.97 -16.05
C LYS A 100 -2.27 -3.96 -15.27
N ALA A 101 -2.04 -4.13 -13.98
CA ALA A 101 -2.86 -4.95 -13.09
C ALA A 101 -4.21 -4.30 -12.72
N GLY A 102 -4.45 -3.03 -13.11
CA GLY A 102 -5.68 -2.32 -12.82
C GLY A 102 -5.76 -1.79 -11.39
N ILE A 103 -4.62 -1.53 -10.73
CA ILE A 103 -4.54 -0.90 -9.42
C ILE A 103 -4.22 0.58 -9.63
N PRO A 104 -5.20 1.50 -9.43
CA PRO A 104 -5.10 2.86 -9.98
C PRO A 104 -4.29 3.85 -9.12
N ILE A 105 -4.03 3.54 -7.85
CA ILE A 105 -3.45 4.52 -6.92
C ILE A 105 -2.22 3.93 -6.25
N LEU A 106 -1.09 4.65 -6.33
CA LEU A 106 0.09 4.44 -5.50
C LEU A 106 0.25 5.63 -4.55
N GLY A 107 0.05 5.38 -3.25
CA GLY A 107 0.47 6.29 -2.20
C GLY A 107 1.95 6.06 -1.89
N TYR A 108 2.74 7.13 -1.75
CA TYR A 108 4.16 6.99 -1.47
C TYR A 108 4.66 8.03 -0.46
N HIS A 109 5.70 7.68 0.23
CA HIS A 109 6.54 8.60 0.98
C HIS A 109 8.01 8.17 0.83
N TRP A 110 8.92 9.12 0.97
CA TRP A 110 10.35 8.87 0.95
C TRP A 110 10.98 9.45 2.21
N ASN A 111 10.84 8.71 3.29
CA ASN A 111 11.37 9.09 4.60
C ASN A 111 12.67 8.33 4.89
N PRO A 112 13.82 9.01 4.96
CA PRO A 112 15.12 8.34 5.15
C PRO A 112 15.20 7.59 6.49
N ASN A 113 14.49 8.05 7.50
CA ASN A 113 14.53 7.51 8.85
C ASN A 113 13.20 6.91 9.30
N SER A 114 12.36 6.43 8.35
CA SER A 114 11.03 5.94 8.66
C SER A 114 10.12 7.02 9.30
N VAL A 115 8.97 6.65 9.76
CA VAL A 115 8.02 7.57 10.42
C VAL A 115 8.20 7.47 11.92
N TRP A 116 8.78 8.51 12.51
CA TRP A 116 9.01 8.59 13.94
C TRP A 116 7.71 8.80 14.72
N ARG A 117 7.64 8.12 15.85
CA ARG A 117 6.56 8.28 16.83
C ARG A 117 7.13 8.25 18.23
N THR A 118 6.53 9.01 19.12
CA THR A 118 6.82 8.88 20.55
C THR A 118 6.39 7.48 21.01
N PRO A 119 7.21 6.76 21.81
CA PRO A 119 6.91 5.41 22.25
C PRO A 119 5.57 5.29 23.00
N GLU A 120 5.22 6.30 23.78
CA GLU A 120 3.97 6.32 24.52
C GLU A 120 2.81 6.81 23.66
N PRO A 121 1.76 6.03 23.50
CA PRO A 121 0.60 6.46 22.74
C PRO A 121 -0.16 7.58 23.44
N ALA A 122 -0.77 8.46 22.66
CA ALA A 122 -1.71 9.45 23.16
C ALA A 122 -3.05 8.81 23.49
N THR A 123 -3.69 9.28 24.55
CA THR A 123 -5.10 8.97 24.81
C THR A 123 -5.96 9.91 23.97
N LEU A 124 -6.85 9.34 23.16
CA LEU A 124 -7.78 10.04 22.29
C LEU A 124 -9.21 9.99 22.85
N ARG A 125 -10.15 10.57 22.12
CA ARG A 125 -11.56 10.59 22.49
C ARG A 125 -12.09 9.19 22.78
N GLY A 126 -12.88 9.06 23.85
CA GLY A 126 -13.48 7.79 24.27
C GLY A 126 -12.48 6.78 24.84
N GLY A 127 -11.28 7.20 25.22
CA GLY A 127 -10.24 6.34 25.76
C GLY A 127 -9.44 5.55 24.67
N ALA A 128 -9.68 5.81 23.39
CA ALA A 128 -8.91 5.21 22.31
C ALA A 128 -7.42 5.62 22.43
N ARG A 129 -6.54 4.73 21.99
CA ARG A 129 -5.09 5.00 21.96
C ARG A 129 -4.63 5.24 20.53
N GLY A 130 -3.85 6.29 20.33
CA GLY A 130 -3.32 6.65 19.02
C GLY A 130 -1.84 6.96 19.07
N THR A 131 -1.22 6.93 17.90
CA THR A 131 0.18 7.34 17.75
C THR A 131 0.31 8.86 17.92
N ARG A 132 1.44 9.31 18.48
CA ARG A 132 1.77 10.73 18.56
C ARG A 132 3.25 10.96 18.29
N PHE A 133 3.57 12.21 18.00
CA PHE A 133 4.92 12.74 18.00
C PHE A 133 4.97 13.95 18.94
N THR A 134 5.92 13.96 19.87
CA THR A 134 6.18 15.07 20.81
C THR A 134 7.68 15.27 20.99
#